data_6086e4753a338514c04a933d909211ed
#
_entry.id   6086e4753a338514c04a933d909211ed
#
_cell.length_a   1.000
_cell.length_b   1.000
_cell.length_c   1.000
_cell.angle_alpha   90.00
_cell.angle_beta   90.00
_cell.angle_gamma   90.00
#
_symmetry.space_group_name_H-M   'P 1'
#
loop_
_entity.id
_entity.type
_entity.pdbx_description
1 polymer ?
#
loop_
_entity_poly.entity_id
_entity_poly.type
_entity_poly.pdbx_seq_one_letter_code
_entity_poly.pdbx_strand_id
1 'polypeptide(L)'
;MKFFLKSVVSQNKTEMRKFFHKTAIIKWHNTNEKFTLDEYIKVNCEYPDEWEGKIEKYEKIGDLMILVAFISSKTKNISFYVTSFLKILDDKIIELDEYWGDNGVPPKWRIDMNIGSKIS
;
A
#
# COMPACT_ATOMS: atom_id res chain seq x y z
N MET A 1 -11.89 1.28 -4.48
CA MET A 1 -10.65 0.92 -3.74
C MET A 1 -10.42 -0.58 -3.63
N LYS A 2 -11.45 -1.34 -3.41
CA LYS A 2 -11.35 -2.82 -3.34
C LYS A 2 -10.70 -3.43 -4.58
N PHE A 3 -11.14 -3.04 -5.77
CA PHE A 3 -10.59 -3.57 -7.03
C PHE A 3 -9.17 -3.09 -7.29
N PHE A 4 -8.87 -1.85 -6.89
CA PHE A 4 -7.52 -1.31 -6.98
C PHE A 4 -6.56 -2.16 -6.12
N LEU A 5 -6.87 -2.34 -4.84
CA LEU A 5 -6.05 -3.13 -3.93
C LEU A 5 -5.87 -4.55 -4.45
N LYS A 6 -6.95 -5.18 -4.92
CA LYS A 6 -6.89 -6.52 -5.50
C LYS A 6 -5.92 -6.60 -6.68
N SER A 7 -5.94 -5.61 -7.57
CA SER A 7 -5.02 -5.58 -8.73
C SER A 7 -3.57 -5.50 -8.29
N VAL A 8 -3.29 -4.73 -7.24
CA VAL A 8 -1.94 -4.54 -6.70
C VAL A 8 -1.42 -5.83 -6.05
N VAL A 9 -2.19 -6.41 -5.13
CA VAL A 9 -1.73 -7.61 -4.40
C VAL A 9 -1.69 -8.85 -5.28
N SER A 10 -2.54 -8.95 -6.28
CA SER A 10 -2.51 -10.05 -7.25
C SER A 10 -1.45 -9.85 -8.34
N GLN A 11 -0.76 -8.71 -8.33
CA GLN A 11 0.27 -8.37 -9.30
C GLN A 11 -0.21 -8.46 -10.75
N ASN A 12 -1.42 -7.98 -10.98
CA ASN A 12 -2.04 -8.00 -12.30
C ASN A 12 -1.72 -6.70 -13.06
N LYS A 13 -0.73 -6.76 -13.94
CA LYS A 13 -0.23 -5.59 -14.68
C LYS A 13 -1.33 -4.87 -15.46
N THR A 14 -2.16 -5.63 -16.17
CA THR A 14 -3.22 -5.08 -17.02
C THR A 14 -4.28 -4.38 -16.17
N GLU A 15 -4.71 -4.98 -15.08
CA GLU A 15 -5.71 -4.39 -14.19
C GLU A 15 -5.15 -3.17 -13.44
N MET A 16 -3.91 -3.25 -12.95
CA MET A 16 -3.26 -2.10 -12.28
C MET A 16 -3.26 -0.87 -13.16
N ARG A 17 -2.88 -1.03 -14.42
CA ARG A 17 -2.75 0.08 -15.37
C ARG A 17 -4.05 0.86 -15.57
N LYS A 18 -5.19 0.19 -15.46
CA LYS A 18 -6.50 0.82 -15.66
C LYS A 18 -6.82 1.91 -14.64
N PHE A 19 -6.21 1.87 -13.45
CA PHE A 19 -6.48 2.83 -12.37
C PHE A 19 -5.67 4.11 -12.48
N PHE A 20 -4.67 4.16 -13.37
CA PHE A 20 -3.70 5.26 -13.41
C PHE A 20 -3.74 6.04 -14.71
N HIS A 21 -3.43 7.34 -14.60
CA HIS A 21 -2.97 8.10 -15.76
C HIS A 21 -1.61 7.56 -16.21
N LYS A 22 -1.36 7.58 -17.51
CA LYS A 22 -0.07 7.12 -18.06
C LYS A 22 1.13 7.96 -17.57
N THR A 23 0.88 9.19 -17.12
CA THR A 23 1.91 10.10 -16.59
C THR A 23 1.95 10.12 -15.06
N ALA A 24 1.27 9.18 -14.40
CA ALA A 24 1.21 9.12 -12.95
C ALA A 24 2.61 8.98 -12.34
N ILE A 25 2.77 9.56 -11.15
CA ILE A 25 3.99 9.46 -10.35
C ILE A 25 3.65 8.73 -9.06
N ILE A 26 4.45 7.74 -8.72
CA ILE A 26 4.31 6.95 -7.50
C ILE A 26 5.53 7.16 -6.62
N LYS A 27 5.29 7.40 -5.33
CA LYS A 27 6.37 7.63 -4.36
C LYS A 27 6.26 6.65 -3.21
N TRP A 28 7.35 5.96 -2.94
CA TRP A 28 7.55 5.12 -1.75
C TRP A 28 8.45 5.87 -0.79
N HIS A 29 7.83 6.50 0.21
CA HIS A 29 8.52 7.44 1.08
C HIS A 29 9.54 6.76 2.01
N ASN A 30 9.24 5.55 2.50
CA ASN A 30 10.12 4.85 3.43
C ASN A 30 11.50 4.53 2.83
N THR A 31 11.57 4.34 1.52
CA THR A 31 12.81 4.01 0.80
C THR A 31 13.31 5.16 -0.08
N ASN A 32 12.61 6.30 -0.05
CA ASN A 32 12.96 7.49 -0.84
C ASN A 32 13.03 7.18 -2.35
N GLU A 33 12.02 6.45 -2.84
CA GLU A 33 11.92 6.07 -4.25
C GLU A 33 10.76 6.76 -4.94
N LYS A 34 10.98 7.15 -6.19
CA LYS A 34 9.97 7.73 -7.07
C LYS A 34 9.93 6.94 -8.38
N PHE A 35 8.74 6.54 -8.79
CA PHE A 35 8.53 5.70 -9.98
C PHE A 35 7.60 6.36 -10.98
N THR A 36 7.88 6.13 -12.27
CA THR A 36 6.87 6.28 -13.31
C THR A 36 5.87 5.13 -13.18
N LEU A 37 4.76 5.21 -13.90
CA LEU A 37 3.77 4.13 -13.87
C LEU A 37 4.37 2.79 -14.31
N ASP A 38 5.14 2.78 -15.41
CA ASP A 38 5.76 1.54 -15.90
C ASP A 38 6.74 0.95 -14.88
N GLU A 39 7.53 1.80 -14.23
CA GLU A 39 8.46 1.37 -13.18
C GLU A 39 7.72 0.81 -11.96
N TYR A 40 6.65 1.48 -11.54
CA TYR A 40 5.85 1.01 -10.41
C TYR A 40 5.21 -0.36 -10.70
N ILE A 41 4.60 -0.51 -11.85
CA ILE A 41 3.98 -1.79 -12.24
C ILE A 41 5.04 -2.89 -12.26
N LYS A 42 6.22 -2.60 -12.81
CA LYS A 42 7.32 -3.55 -12.86
C LYS A 42 7.77 -3.96 -11.46
N VAL A 43 8.08 -3.02 -10.58
CA VAL A 43 8.56 -3.34 -9.22
C VAL A 43 7.50 -4.05 -8.40
N ASN A 44 6.25 -3.65 -8.51
CA ASN A 44 5.16 -4.29 -7.78
C ASN A 44 4.94 -5.73 -8.25
N CYS A 45 4.96 -5.97 -9.54
CA CYS A 45 4.68 -7.29 -10.10
C CYS A 45 5.87 -8.25 -10.03
N GLU A 46 7.07 -7.74 -9.82
CA GLU A 46 8.27 -8.55 -9.60
C GLU A 46 8.62 -8.68 -8.12
N TYR A 47 7.85 -8.06 -7.25
CA TYR A 47 8.05 -8.19 -5.80
C TYR A 47 7.85 -9.66 -5.41
N PRO A 48 8.82 -10.28 -4.72
CA PRO A 48 8.75 -11.71 -4.43
C PRO A 48 7.60 -12.06 -3.50
N ASP A 49 7.15 -13.31 -3.57
CA ASP A 49 6.08 -13.88 -2.76
C ASP A 49 4.68 -13.66 -3.34
N GLU A 50 3.71 -14.26 -2.69
CA GLU A 50 2.28 -14.11 -2.98
C GLU A 50 1.63 -13.32 -1.85
N TRP A 51 0.82 -12.33 -2.21
CA TRP A 51 0.28 -11.35 -1.27
C TRP A 51 -1.23 -11.34 -1.28
N GLU A 52 -1.78 -11.00 -0.14
CA GLU A 52 -3.20 -10.67 -0.01
C GLU A 52 -3.34 -9.36 0.76
N GLY A 53 -4.46 -8.66 0.53
CA GLY A 53 -4.68 -7.34 1.09
C GLY A 53 -6.08 -7.18 1.64
N LYS A 54 -6.17 -6.39 2.71
CA LYS A 54 -7.44 -6.04 3.34
C LYS A 54 -7.49 -4.54 3.55
N ILE A 55 -8.61 -3.90 3.19
CA ILE A 55 -8.81 -2.48 3.47
C ILE A 55 -9.16 -2.31 4.96
N GLU A 56 -8.36 -1.51 5.65
CA GLU A 56 -8.60 -1.16 7.05
C GLU A 56 -9.40 0.14 7.15
N LYS A 57 -9.02 1.15 6.39
CA LYS A 57 -9.67 2.45 6.37
C LYS A 57 -9.66 3.02 4.97
N TYR A 58 -10.69 3.78 4.66
CA TYR A 58 -10.82 4.46 3.38
C TYR A 58 -11.56 5.77 3.58
N GLU A 59 -10.97 6.87 3.09
CA GLU A 59 -11.57 8.19 3.14
C GLU A 59 -11.42 8.88 1.79
N LYS A 60 -12.41 9.69 1.42
CA LYS A 60 -12.36 10.50 0.22
C LYS A 60 -12.62 11.96 0.59
N ILE A 61 -11.71 12.84 0.20
CA ILE A 61 -11.78 14.28 0.47
C ILE A 61 -11.53 15.01 -0.86
N GLY A 62 -12.61 15.41 -1.54
CA GLY A 62 -12.48 15.99 -2.88
C GLY A 62 -11.81 15.03 -3.84
N ASP A 63 -10.69 15.46 -4.43
CA ASP A 63 -9.92 14.66 -5.39
C ASP A 63 -8.86 13.78 -4.71
N LEU A 64 -8.82 13.76 -3.39
CA LEU A 64 -7.87 12.96 -2.63
C LEU A 64 -8.58 11.76 -2.03
N MET A 65 -7.99 10.59 -2.22
CA MET A 65 -8.42 9.36 -1.56
C MET A 65 -7.32 8.90 -0.62
N ILE A 66 -7.70 8.48 0.59
CA ILE A 66 -6.77 7.96 1.58
C ILE A 66 -7.17 6.52 1.85
N LEU A 67 -6.22 5.61 1.69
CA LEU A 67 -6.42 4.17 1.89
C LEU A 67 -5.41 3.65 2.89
N VAL A 68 -5.87 2.97 3.93
CA VAL A 68 -4.99 2.19 4.79
C VAL A 68 -5.32 0.72 4.56
N ALA A 69 -4.30 -0.05 4.18
CA ALA A 69 -4.44 -1.46 3.89
C ALA A 69 -3.49 -2.31 4.73
N PHE A 70 -3.98 -3.48 5.11
CA PHE A 70 -3.18 -4.54 5.73
C PHE A 70 -2.78 -5.51 4.63
N ILE A 71 -1.49 -5.70 4.44
CA ILE A 71 -0.93 -6.56 3.40
C ILE A 71 -0.19 -7.70 4.08
N SER A 72 -0.47 -8.93 3.68
CA SER A 72 0.17 -10.10 4.26
C SER A 72 0.63 -11.08 3.21
N SER A 73 1.73 -11.77 3.50
CA SER A 73 2.22 -12.87 2.67
C SER A 73 1.33 -14.10 2.88
N LYS A 74 1.02 -14.80 1.79
CA LYS A 74 0.28 -16.06 1.84
C LYS A 74 1.17 -17.23 2.26
N THR A 75 2.48 -17.10 2.15
CA THR A 75 3.44 -18.21 2.34
C THR A 75 4.35 -18.03 3.55
N LYS A 76 4.50 -16.80 4.03
CA LYS A 76 5.40 -16.45 5.15
C LYS A 76 4.64 -15.65 6.21
N ASN A 77 5.16 -15.63 7.42
CA ASN A 77 4.61 -14.82 8.51
C ASN A 77 5.16 -13.39 8.45
N ILE A 78 4.86 -12.72 7.34
CA ILE A 78 5.28 -11.33 7.07
C ILE A 78 4.04 -10.53 6.72
N SER A 79 3.89 -9.38 7.35
CA SER A 79 2.80 -8.45 7.05
C SER A 79 3.23 -7.01 7.31
N PHE A 80 2.49 -6.07 6.74
CA PHE A 80 2.71 -4.65 6.95
C PHE A 80 1.42 -3.88 6.69
N TYR A 81 1.39 -2.66 7.21
CA TYR A 81 0.38 -1.67 6.83
C TYR A 81 0.96 -0.73 5.78
N VAL A 82 0.12 -0.30 4.86
CA VAL A 82 0.43 0.76 3.93
C VAL A 82 -0.64 1.84 4.04
N THR A 83 -0.20 3.10 4.14
CA THR A 83 -1.08 4.25 4.01
C THR A 83 -0.81 4.89 2.67
N SER A 84 -1.83 4.94 1.83
CA SER A 84 -1.75 5.43 0.46
C SER A 84 -2.58 6.71 0.31
N PHE A 85 -1.97 7.75 -0.25
CA PHE A 85 -2.64 8.98 -0.64
C PHE A 85 -2.72 9.00 -2.16
N LEU A 86 -3.94 8.94 -2.69
CA LEU A 86 -4.19 8.85 -4.12
C LEU A 86 -4.84 10.16 -4.58
N LYS A 87 -4.13 10.90 -5.42
CA LYS A 87 -4.68 12.09 -6.06
C LYS A 87 -5.34 11.69 -7.36
N ILE A 88 -6.60 12.03 -7.51
CA ILE A 88 -7.43 11.63 -8.65
C ILE A 88 -7.60 12.82 -9.60
N LEU A 89 -7.43 12.56 -10.88
CA LEU A 89 -7.70 13.49 -11.97
C LEU A 89 -8.38 12.71 -13.09
N ASP A 90 -9.55 13.19 -13.52
CA ASP A 90 -10.34 12.54 -14.58
C ASP A 90 -10.55 11.03 -14.30
N ASP A 91 -10.98 10.72 -13.07
CA ASP A 91 -11.28 9.37 -12.60
C ASP A 91 -10.09 8.40 -12.53
N LYS A 92 -8.86 8.92 -12.68
CA LYS A 92 -7.64 8.10 -12.61
C LYS A 92 -6.63 8.69 -11.64
N ILE A 93 -5.77 7.84 -11.12
CA ILE A 93 -4.72 8.24 -10.19
C ILE A 93 -3.60 8.94 -10.96
N ILE A 94 -3.31 10.19 -10.58
CA ILE A 94 -2.21 10.97 -11.14
C ILE A 94 -1.00 11.00 -10.22
N GLU A 95 -1.20 10.90 -8.91
CA GLU A 95 -0.13 10.79 -7.92
C GLU A 95 -0.52 9.75 -6.88
N LEU A 96 0.45 8.95 -6.47
CA LEU A 96 0.29 7.97 -5.40
C LEU A 96 1.47 8.12 -4.44
N ASP A 97 1.19 8.50 -3.21
CA ASP A 97 2.18 8.56 -2.13
C ASP A 97 1.90 7.44 -1.15
N GLU A 98 2.89 6.60 -0.89
CA GLU A 98 2.75 5.45 0.00
C GLU A 98 3.74 5.48 1.14
N TYR A 99 3.24 5.15 2.33
CA TYR A 99 3.98 5.07 3.57
C TYR A 99 3.78 3.68 4.14
N TRP A 100 4.86 2.93 4.31
CA TRP A 100 4.85 1.53 4.69
C TRP A 100 5.34 1.34 6.11
N GLY A 101 4.74 0.41 6.85
CA GLY A 101 5.18 0.05 8.19
C GLY A 101 5.12 -1.45 8.38
N ASP A 102 6.25 -2.05 8.73
CA ASP A 102 6.32 -3.47 9.05
C ASP A 102 5.58 -3.76 10.35
N ASN A 103 4.82 -4.85 10.38
CA ASN A 103 4.15 -5.32 11.58
C ASN A 103 5.10 -6.18 12.40
N GLY A 104 5.00 -6.04 13.71
CA GLY A 104 5.82 -6.78 14.64
C GLY A 104 5.39 -6.57 16.07
N VAL A 105 6.22 -7.02 16.99
CA VAL A 105 5.98 -6.84 18.42
C VAL A 105 6.59 -5.52 18.90
N PRO A 106 6.09 -4.95 20.01
CA PRO A 106 6.72 -3.77 20.58
C PRO A 106 8.16 -4.07 21.01
N PRO A 107 9.03 -3.06 21.05
CA PRO A 107 10.40 -3.26 21.52
C PRO A 107 10.43 -3.61 23.01
N LYS A 108 11.51 -4.31 23.43
CA LYS A 108 11.64 -4.82 24.79
C LYS A 108 11.46 -3.74 25.87
N TRP A 109 12.06 -2.55 25.68
CA TRP A 109 11.98 -1.48 26.69
C TRP A 109 10.52 -1.08 26.98
N ARG A 110 9.66 -1.13 25.98
CA ARG A 110 8.25 -0.76 26.12
C ARG A 110 7.43 -1.90 26.70
N ILE A 111 7.74 -3.14 26.33
CA ILE A 111 7.12 -4.33 26.91
C ILE A 111 7.41 -4.38 28.42
N ASP A 112 8.66 -4.08 28.80
CA ASP A 112 9.11 -4.10 30.21
C ASP A 112 8.39 -3.06 31.08
N MET A 113 7.84 -2.01 30.48
CA MET A 113 7.03 -1.02 31.22
C MET A 113 5.66 -1.56 31.65
N ASN A 114 5.23 -2.65 31.06
CA ASN A 114 3.92 -3.29 31.34
C ASN A 114 2.74 -2.33 31.22
N ILE A 115 2.72 -1.57 30.13
CA ILE A 115 1.67 -0.59 29.79
C ILE A 115 1.05 -0.94 28.44
N GLY A 116 -0.14 -0.41 28.22
CA GLY A 116 -0.90 -0.67 27.01
C GLY A 116 -1.51 -2.07 27.00
N SER A 117 -2.21 -2.38 25.93
CA SER A 117 -2.83 -3.68 25.72
C SER A 117 -2.95 -3.92 24.21
N LYS A 118 -3.23 -5.15 23.84
CA LYS A 118 -3.43 -5.49 22.43
C LYS A 118 -4.68 -4.81 21.87
N ILE A 119 -4.64 -4.41 20.60
CA ILE A 119 -5.81 -3.87 19.90
C ILE A 119 -6.86 -4.96 19.72
N SER A 120 -6.41 -6.19 19.49
CA SER A 120 -7.30 -7.34 19.28
C SER A 120 -6.72 -8.63 19.83
#